data_adb4d3fda9db31d3040df2903020077f
#
_entry.id   adb4d3fda9db31d3040df2903020077f
#
_cell.length_a   1.000
_cell.length_b   1.000
_cell.length_c   1.000
_cell.angle_alpha   90.00
_cell.angle_beta   90.00
_cell.angle_gamma   90.00
#
_symmetry.space_group_name_H-M   'P 1'
#
loop_
_entity.id
_entity.type
_entity.pdbx_description
1 polymer ?
#
loop_
_entity_poly.entity_id
_entity_poly.type
_entity_poly.pdbx_seq_one_letter_code
_entity_poly.pdbx_strand_id
1 'polypeptide(L)'
;MGKPMSKSQIAAHLASKFELKKKTAVAILEEMAHLSYREAPNSFTLPGIGKLVLVQRKARVGRNPATGEQIQIPAKTVVKFRVAKAAKEAVLGIMK
;
A
#
# COMPACT_ATOMS: atom_id res chain seq x y z
N MET A 1 -14.39 -5.35 -16.19
CA MET A 1 -13.59 -4.38 -15.44
C MET A 1 -12.52 -3.75 -16.34
N GLY A 2 -12.24 -2.47 -16.12
CA GLY A 2 -11.22 -1.79 -16.88
C GLY A 2 -9.81 -2.22 -16.50
N LYS A 3 -8.86 -1.79 -17.29
CA LYS A 3 -7.44 -2.05 -17.00
C LYS A 3 -6.97 -1.17 -15.85
N PRO A 4 -6.00 -1.65 -15.05
CA PRO A 4 -5.44 -0.82 -14.00
C PRO A 4 -4.81 0.44 -14.58
N MET A 5 -4.94 1.54 -13.85
CA MET A 5 -4.35 2.80 -14.22
C MET A 5 -2.85 2.77 -13.94
N SER A 6 -2.04 3.07 -14.94
CA SER A 6 -0.59 3.06 -14.77
C SER A 6 -0.09 4.33 -14.09
N LYS A 7 1.17 4.29 -13.62
CA LYS A 7 1.82 5.48 -13.05
C LYS A 7 1.78 6.65 -14.01
N SER A 8 2.04 6.39 -15.28
CA SER A 8 2.02 7.44 -16.32
C SER A 8 0.64 8.06 -16.47
N GLN A 9 -0.41 7.24 -16.43
CA GLN A 9 -1.79 7.72 -16.52
C GLN A 9 -2.19 8.53 -15.30
N ILE A 10 -1.76 8.09 -14.11
CA ILE A 10 -2.01 8.83 -12.88
C ILE A 10 -1.33 10.19 -12.95
N ALA A 11 -0.07 10.22 -13.38
CA ALA A 11 0.69 11.46 -13.53
C ALA A 11 0.03 12.41 -14.54
N ALA A 12 -0.43 11.88 -15.66
CA ALA A 12 -1.09 12.68 -16.69
C ALA A 12 -2.40 13.29 -16.15
N HIS A 13 -3.16 12.51 -15.38
CA HIS A 13 -4.40 13.01 -14.78
C HIS A 13 -4.12 14.14 -13.79
N LEU A 14 -3.14 13.96 -12.92
CA LEU A 14 -2.78 14.99 -11.94
C LEU A 14 -2.24 16.24 -12.59
N ALA A 15 -1.40 16.05 -13.62
CA ALA A 15 -0.83 17.18 -14.36
C ALA A 15 -1.93 18.02 -15.01
N SER A 16 -2.91 17.35 -15.61
CA SER A 16 -4.02 18.04 -16.25
C SER A 16 -4.89 18.77 -15.23
N LYS A 17 -5.23 18.07 -14.13
CA LYS A 17 -6.13 18.65 -13.14
C LYS A 17 -5.54 19.83 -12.37
N PHE A 18 -4.25 19.78 -12.08
CA PHE A 18 -3.58 20.80 -11.28
C PHE A 18 -2.67 21.71 -12.07
N GLU A 19 -2.77 21.62 -13.40
CA GLU A 19 -2.00 22.47 -14.31
C GLU A 19 -0.49 22.36 -14.04
N LEU A 20 -0.03 21.12 -13.91
CA LEU A 20 1.39 20.80 -13.70
C LEU A 20 1.97 20.21 -14.96
N LYS A 21 3.29 20.27 -15.07
CA LYS A 21 3.99 19.49 -16.09
C LYS A 21 3.92 18.02 -15.71
N LYS A 22 3.79 17.14 -16.70
CA LYS A 22 3.75 15.69 -16.42
C LYS A 22 4.99 15.24 -15.65
N LYS A 23 6.16 15.79 -16.00
CA LYS A 23 7.42 15.50 -15.31
C LYS A 23 7.30 15.81 -13.81
N THR A 24 6.69 16.93 -13.47
CA THR A 24 6.47 17.31 -12.07
C THR A 24 5.54 16.33 -11.38
N ALA A 25 4.45 15.93 -12.04
CA ALA A 25 3.50 14.96 -11.46
C ALA A 25 4.17 13.61 -11.21
N VAL A 26 5.01 13.15 -12.13
CA VAL A 26 5.77 11.91 -11.95
C VAL A 26 6.70 12.02 -10.74
N ALA A 27 7.39 13.16 -10.61
CA ALA A 27 8.28 13.39 -9.48
C ALA A 27 7.53 13.37 -8.14
N ILE A 28 6.32 13.94 -8.11
CA ILE A 28 5.49 13.93 -6.91
C ILE A 28 5.12 12.49 -6.51
N LEU A 29 4.71 11.67 -7.49
CA LEU A 29 4.34 10.28 -7.22
C LEU A 29 5.54 9.48 -6.71
N GLU A 30 6.73 9.71 -7.28
CA GLU A 30 7.94 9.04 -6.84
C GLU A 30 8.33 9.47 -5.42
N GLU A 31 8.20 10.76 -5.12
CA GLU A 31 8.50 11.25 -3.78
C GLU A 31 7.53 10.69 -2.75
N MET A 32 6.26 10.56 -3.09
CA MET A 32 5.29 9.94 -2.20
C MET A 32 5.67 8.50 -1.87
N ALA A 33 6.14 7.75 -2.87
CA ALA A 33 6.58 6.38 -2.65
C ALA A 33 7.79 6.34 -1.72
N HIS A 34 8.80 7.16 -2.00
CA HIS A 34 10.02 7.21 -1.17
C HIS A 34 9.71 7.66 0.25
N LEU A 35 8.82 8.64 0.39
CA LEU A 35 8.41 9.13 1.70
C LEU A 35 7.71 8.02 2.49
N SER A 36 6.83 7.26 1.84
CA SER A 36 6.14 6.16 2.50
C SER A 36 7.11 5.06 2.94
N TYR A 37 8.13 4.76 2.15
CA TYR A 37 9.14 3.77 2.52
C TYR A 37 9.91 4.21 3.77
N ARG A 38 10.28 5.49 3.81
CA ARG A 38 11.05 6.05 4.91
C ARG A 38 10.23 6.14 6.19
N GLU A 39 8.94 6.47 6.08
CA GLU A 39 8.09 6.70 7.23
C GLU A 39 7.28 5.48 7.68
N ALA A 40 7.30 4.38 6.93
CA ALA A 40 6.55 3.18 7.28
C ALA A 40 6.83 2.66 8.70
N PRO A 41 8.08 2.70 9.22
CA PRO A 41 8.34 2.27 10.60
C PRO A 41 7.54 3.05 11.64
N ASN A 42 7.17 4.28 11.34
CA ASN A 42 6.38 5.13 12.22
C ASN A 42 4.91 5.21 11.81
N SER A 43 4.52 4.36 10.86
CA SER A 43 3.22 4.37 10.19
C SER A 43 3.06 5.59 9.30
N PHE A 44 2.83 5.36 8.02
CA PHE A 44 2.62 6.43 7.05
C PHE A 44 1.18 6.40 6.55
N THR A 45 0.43 7.43 6.83
CA THR A 45 -0.97 7.54 6.42
C THR A 45 -1.09 8.28 5.10
N LEU A 46 -1.74 7.66 4.12
CA LEU A 46 -2.16 8.31 2.88
C LEU A 46 -3.62 8.75 3.10
N PRO A 47 -3.87 10.06 3.28
CA PRO A 47 -5.22 10.52 3.63
C PRO A 47 -6.27 10.05 2.62
N GLY A 48 -7.34 9.48 3.13
CA GLY A 48 -8.44 9.00 2.30
C GLY A 48 -8.19 7.66 1.60
N ILE A 49 -6.99 7.09 1.74
CA ILE A 49 -6.63 5.85 1.04
C ILE A 49 -6.31 4.75 2.02
N GLY A 50 -5.32 4.96 2.87
CA GLY A 50 -4.92 3.92 3.80
C GLY A 50 -3.65 4.26 4.53
N LYS A 51 -3.06 3.24 5.15
CA LYS A 51 -1.92 3.41 6.04
C LYS A 51 -0.91 2.31 5.80
N LEU A 52 0.33 2.70 5.57
CA LEU A 52 1.43 1.75 5.41
C LEU A 52 2.09 1.57 6.79
N VAL A 53 2.15 0.33 7.26
CA VAL A 53 2.65 0.02 8.61
C VAL A 53 3.58 -1.17 8.58
N LEU A 54 4.45 -1.22 9.59
CA LEU A 54 5.25 -2.42 9.85
C LEU A 54 4.58 -3.20 10.97
N VAL A 55 4.51 -4.50 10.78
CA VAL A 55 3.97 -5.42 11.79
C VAL A 55 5.04 -6.43 12.12
N GLN A 56 5.33 -6.58 13.40
CA GLN A 56 6.24 -7.60 13.87
C GLN A 56 5.45 -8.84 14.21
N ARG A 57 5.80 -9.93 13.56
CA ARG A 57 5.19 -11.23 13.86
C ARG A 57 6.13 -12.02 14.76
N LYS A 58 5.58 -12.48 15.88
CA LYS A 58 6.34 -13.28 16.83
C LYS A 58 6.65 -14.64 16.23
N ALA A 59 7.76 -15.23 16.67
CA ALA A 59 8.07 -16.61 16.33
C ALA A 59 6.93 -17.51 16.86
N ARG A 60 6.61 -18.52 16.10
CA ARG A 60 5.55 -19.46 16.48
C ARG A 60 5.86 -20.85 15.96
N VAL A 61 5.17 -21.83 16.50
CA VAL A 61 5.25 -23.21 16.04
C VAL A 61 4.08 -23.42 15.07
N GLY A 62 4.41 -23.88 13.88
CA GLY A 62 3.41 -24.25 12.87
C GLY A 62 3.56 -25.71 12.52
N ARG A 63 2.75 -26.18 11.59
CA ARG A 63 2.83 -27.54 11.08
C ARG A 63 2.99 -27.51 9.56
N ASN A 64 3.86 -28.39 9.08
CA ASN A 64 4.00 -28.60 7.66
C ASN A 64 2.77 -29.36 7.16
N PRO A 65 1.94 -28.79 6.29
CA PRO A 65 0.72 -29.47 5.84
C PRO A 65 1.00 -30.74 5.03
N ALA A 66 2.19 -30.88 4.46
CA ALA A 66 2.53 -32.08 3.68
C ALA A 66 2.95 -33.26 4.55
N THR A 67 3.63 -33.00 5.68
CA THR A 67 4.19 -34.05 6.54
C THR A 67 3.58 -34.10 7.93
N GLY A 68 2.89 -33.04 8.35
CA GLY A 68 2.36 -32.94 9.71
C GLY A 68 3.40 -32.62 10.76
N GLU A 69 4.68 -32.47 10.37
CA GLU A 69 5.74 -32.15 11.29
C GLU A 69 5.64 -30.74 11.83
N GLN A 70 6.03 -30.57 13.08
CA GLN A 70 6.11 -29.23 13.65
C GLN A 70 7.31 -28.49 13.07
N ILE A 71 7.08 -27.26 12.65
CA ILE A 71 8.14 -26.40 12.17
C ILE A 71 8.12 -25.10 12.96
N GLN A 72 9.31 -24.56 13.19
CA GLN A 72 9.41 -23.26 13.84
C GLN A 72 9.39 -22.17 12.80
N ILE A 73 8.44 -21.27 12.96
CA ILE A 73 8.33 -20.09 12.07
C ILE A 73 9.01 -18.95 12.82
N PRO A 74 10.12 -18.43 12.29
CA PRO A 74 10.86 -17.37 12.98
C PRO A 74 10.09 -16.06 13.02
N ALA A 75 10.42 -15.24 14.00
CA ALA A 75 9.88 -13.89 14.07
C ALA A 75 10.35 -13.11 12.85
N LYS A 76 9.48 -12.27 12.30
CA LYS A 76 9.88 -11.38 11.20
C LYS A 76 9.03 -10.14 11.17
N THR A 77 9.58 -9.10 10.55
CA THR A 77 8.88 -7.85 10.32
C THR A 77 8.31 -7.86 8.92
N VAL A 78 7.03 -7.55 8.80
CA VAL A 78 6.37 -7.50 7.50
C VAL A 78 5.74 -6.13 7.30
N VAL A 79 5.61 -5.73 6.03
CA VAL A 79 4.95 -4.50 5.66
C VAL A 79 3.50 -4.81 5.35
N LYS A 80 2.58 -4.02 5.91
CA LYS A 80 1.16 -4.16 5.60
C LYS A 80 0.58 -2.82 5.20
N PHE A 81 -0.40 -2.86 4.33
CA PHE A 81 -1.17 -1.69 3.96
C PHE A 81 -2.59 -1.87 4.48
N ARG A 82 -3.03 -0.97 5.36
CA ARG A 82 -4.37 -1.00 5.91
C ARG A 82 -5.23 0.03 5.18
N VAL A 83 -6.25 -0.45 4.50
CA VAL A 83 -7.14 0.43 3.74
C VAL A 83 -7.98 1.25 4.71
N ALA A 84 -8.07 2.56 4.50
CA ALA A 84 -8.87 3.44 5.34
C ALA A 84 -10.37 3.11 5.19
N LYS A 85 -11.11 3.29 6.27
CA LYS A 85 -12.56 3.07 6.26
C LYS A 85 -13.24 3.92 5.19
N ALA A 86 -12.82 5.19 5.07
CA ALA A 86 -13.35 6.09 4.05
C ALA A 86 -13.15 5.56 2.65
N ALA A 87 -11.96 4.96 2.39
CA ALA A 87 -11.67 4.37 1.08
C ALA A 87 -12.53 3.15 0.83
N LYS A 88 -12.70 2.29 1.83
CA LYS A 88 -13.54 1.11 1.69
C LYS A 88 -14.98 1.49 1.36
N GLU A 89 -15.53 2.43 2.10
CA GLU A 89 -16.90 2.88 1.91
C GLU A 89 -17.11 3.54 0.54
N ALA A 90 -16.13 4.38 0.14
CA ALA A 90 -16.22 5.06 -1.14
C ALA A 90 -16.16 4.10 -2.31
N VAL A 91 -15.21 3.15 -2.28
CA VAL A 91 -15.04 2.19 -3.37
C VAL A 91 -16.23 1.24 -3.44
N LEU A 92 -16.65 0.67 -2.32
CA LEU A 92 -17.75 -0.26 -2.29
C LEU A 92 -19.09 0.42 -2.62
N GLY A 93 -19.24 1.67 -2.21
CA GLY A 93 -20.41 2.45 -2.56
C GLY A 93 -20.55 2.70 -4.05
N ILE A 94 -19.41 2.95 -4.72
CA ILE A 94 -19.41 3.15 -6.18
C ILE A 94 -19.77 1.87 -6.93
N MET A 95 -19.43 0.72 -6.36
CA MET A 95 -19.65 -0.57 -7.02
C MET A 95 -21.06 -1.12 -6.87
N LYS A 96 -21.89 -0.50 -6.06
CA LYS A 96 -23.29 -0.94 -5.88
C LYS A 96 -24.15 -0.52 -7.04
#